data_3009f2b1f4e19651d0311b39ef98c86a
#
_entry.id   3009f2b1f4e19651d0311b39ef98c86a
#
_cell.length_a   1.000
_cell.length_b   1.000
_cell.length_c   1.000
_cell.angle_alpha   90.00
_cell.angle_beta   90.00
_cell.angle_gamma   90.00
#
_symmetry.space_group_name_H-M   'P 1'
#
loop_
_entity.id
_entity.type
_entity.pdbx_description
1 polymer ?
#
loop_
_entity_poly.entity_id
_entity_poly.type
_entity_poly.pdbx_seq_one_letter_code
_entity_poly.pdbx_strand_id
1 'polypeptide(L)'
;MLNYNSPINNQIKFNDISIREVSPIMKLNLRGKKREFFTTVGKHLDMILPTEANTSSSSSKLTSIWLSPDEWMVVSNDTIKKDTNKYELEENLYNSISKTNLGAVVDVTDQFTMLELEGSKIYELFSSGSPFNFNEFKEKKGSTTQTLLSNIDVIIHNKGQNLVNLFVRRSFSEHLFSWINDSASRL
;
A
#
# COMPACT_ATOMS: atom_id res chain seq x y z
N MET A 1 25.18 1.27 5.33
CA MET A 1 23.78 0.95 4.98
C MET A 1 22.90 1.44 6.13
N LEU A 2 21.92 2.30 5.89
CA LEU A 2 20.98 2.70 6.94
C LEU A 2 20.10 1.50 7.29
N ASN A 3 20.05 1.15 8.57
CA ASN A 3 19.16 0.11 9.04
C ASN A 3 17.73 0.66 9.09
N TYR A 4 16.78 -0.09 8.53
CA TYR A 4 15.36 0.24 8.70
C TYR A 4 14.98 0.13 10.18
N ASN A 5 14.40 1.19 10.71
CA ASN A 5 13.88 1.22 12.07
C ASN A 5 12.35 1.30 11.96
N SER A 6 11.65 0.28 12.42
CA SER A 6 10.19 0.28 12.44
C SER A 6 9.67 1.42 13.32
N PRO A 7 8.72 2.24 12.85
CA PRO A 7 8.06 3.21 13.71
C PRO A 7 7.08 2.56 14.68
N ILE A 8 6.72 1.29 14.45
CA ILE A 8 5.75 0.53 15.24
C ILE A 8 6.41 -0.76 15.70
N ASN A 9 6.86 -0.78 16.94
CA ASN A 9 7.54 -1.94 17.52
C ASN A 9 6.59 -2.98 18.14
N ASN A 10 5.28 -2.80 18.01
CA ASN A 10 4.26 -3.61 18.65
C ASN A 10 3.34 -4.27 17.63
N GLN A 11 2.80 -5.42 18.03
CA GLN A 11 1.70 -6.09 17.36
C GLN A 11 0.48 -6.03 18.26
N ILE A 12 -0.69 -5.74 17.69
CA ILE A 12 -1.99 -5.80 18.39
C ILE A 12 -2.64 -7.14 18.06
N LYS A 13 -3.18 -7.78 19.08
CA LYS A 13 -3.94 -9.01 18.90
C LYS A 13 -5.12 -9.03 19.86
N PHE A 14 -6.32 -8.90 19.33
CA PHE A 14 -7.60 -9.12 19.99
C PHE A 14 -8.29 -10.35 19.40
N ASN A 15 -9.40 -10.78 19.97
CA ASN A 15 -10.10 -12.01 19.52
C ASN A 15 -10.49 -11.95 18.03
N ASP A 16 -10.96 -10.78 17.57
CA ASP A 16 -11.54 -10.59 16.24
C ASP A 16 -10.73 -9.67 15.33
N ILE A 17 -9.59 -9.16 15.78
CA ILE A 17 -8.69 -8.28 15.02
C ILE A 17 -7.25 -8.55 15.41
N SER A 18 -6.39 -8.75 14.40
CA SER A 18 -4.95 -8.68 14.56
C SER A 18 -4.36 -7.62 13.63
N ILE A 19 -3.35 -6.89 14.11
CA ILE A 19 -2.73 -5.79 13.39
C ILE A 19 -1.22 -5.88 13.58
N ARG A 20 -0.50 -5.86 12.47
CA ARG A 20 0.96 -5.87 12.48
C ARG A 20 1.54 -4.94 11.43
N GLU A 21 2.69 -4.38 11.67
CA GLU A 21 3.48 -3.74 10.63
C GLU A 21 4.10 -4.82 9.73
N VAL A 22 3.98 -4.61 8.42
CA VAL A 22 4.68 -5.40 7.41
C VAL A 22 5.82 -4.57 6.85
N SER A 23 7.03 -4.88 7.29
CA SER A 23 8.21 -4.08 6.95
C SER A 23 9.49 -4.91 6.97
N PRO A 24 10.51 -4.51 6.20
CA PRO A 24 10.45 -3.54 5.10
C PRO A 24 9.85 -4.15 3.82
N ILE A 25 8.88 -3.48 3.23
CA ILE A 25 8.28 -3.85 1.94
C ILE A 25 8.58 -2.74 0.93
N MET A 26 9.12 -3.09 -0.24
CA MET A 26 9.36 -2.13 -1.32
C MET A 26 8.05 -1.48 -1.76
N LYS A 27 8.05 -0.15 -1.87
CA LYS A 27 6.96 0.65 -2.41
C LYS A 27 7.51 1.65 -3.40
N LEU A 28 7.07 1.57 -4.65
CA LEU A 28 7.45 2.50 -5.72
C LEU A 28 6.23 3.28 -6.16
N ASN A 29 6.35 4.59 -6.28
CA ASN A 29 5.36 5.43 -6.93
C ASN A 29 5.73 5.57 -8.40
N LEU A 30 4.78 5.26 -9.28
CA LEU A 30 4.92 5.37 -10.73
C LEU A 30 3.96 6.41 -11.26
N ARG A 31 4.44 7.32 -12.12
CA ARG A 31 3.60 8.33 -12.78
C ARG A 31 3.87 8.36 -14.28
N GLY A 32 2.80 8.36 -15.08
CA GLY A 32 2.89 8.48 -16.54
C GLY A 32 1.53 8.36 -17.22
N LYS A 33 1.43 8.87 -18.46
CA LYS A 33 0.16 8.93 -19.23
C LYS A 33 0.25 8.30 -20.62
N LYS A 34 1.46 8.16 -21.16
CA LYS A 34 1.66 7.72 -22.53
C LYS A 34 1.43 6.22 -22.67
N ARG A 35 0.97 5.77 -23.84
CA ARG A 35 0.80 4.34 -24.14
C ARG A 35 2.09 3.55 -23.93
N GLU A 36 3.23 4.13 -24.33
CA GLU A 36 4.57 3.54 -24.18
C GLU A 36 4.92 3.33 -22.70
N PHE A 37 4.48 4.24 -21.80
CA PHE A 37 4.66 4.09 -20.37
C PHE A 37 3.99 2.79 -19.88
N PHE A 38 2.70 2.60 -20.20
CA PHE A 38 1.95 1.40 -19.78
C PHE A 38 2.58 0.12 -20.32
N THR A 39 3.01 0.11 -21.59
CA THR A 39 3.65 -1.04 -22.21
C THR A 39 4.99 -1.37 -21.54
N THR A 40 5.79 -0.35 -21.25
CA THR A 40 7.10 -0.51 -20.62
C THR A 40 6.98 -0.97 -19.18
N VAL A 41 6.11 -0.32 -18.39
CA VAL A 41 5.85 -0.72 -17.00
C VAL A 41 5.31 -2.14 -16.94
N GLY A 42 4.33 -2.48 -17.79
CA GLY A 42 3.73 -3.82 -17.83
C GLY A 42 4.75 -4.94 -18.07
N LYS A 43 5.76 -4.70 -18.92
CA LYS A 43 6.85 -5.65 -19.18
C LYS A 43 7.74 -5.87 -17.95
N HIS A 44 8.05 -4.82 -17.19
CA HIS A 44 8.89 -4.91 -16.00
C HIS A 44 8.17 -5.53 -14.79
N LEU A 45 6.86 -5.26 -14.66
CA LEU A 45 6.06 -5.76 -13.54
C LEU A 45 5.46 -7.14 -13.80
N ASP A 46 5.49 -7.62 -15.04
CA ASP A 46 4.75 -8.82 -15.50
C ASP A 46 3.26 -8.75 -15.13
N MET A 47 2.67 -7.56 -15.25
CA MET A 47 1.24 -7.32 -15.00
C MET A 47 0.75 -6.06 -15.73
N ILE A 48 -0.56 -5.96 -15.92
CA ILE A 48 -1.22 -4.77 -16.44
C ILE A 48 -1.53 -3.84 -15.25
N LEU A 49 -1.15 -2.56 -15.37
CA LEU A 49 -1.55 -1.55 -14.41
C LEU A 49 -3.08 -1.40 -14.38
N PRO A 50 -3.70 -1.29 -13.20
CA PRO A 50 -5.14 -1.05 -13.12
C PRO A 50 -5.47 0.33 -13.71
N THR A 51 -6.48 0.38 -14.59
CA THR A 51 -6.95 1.60 -15.25
C THR A 51 -8.28 2.10 -14.69
N GLU A 52 -9.01 1.22 -14.01
CA GLU A 52 -10.24 1.57 -13.30
C GLU A 52 -9.88 2.18 -11.95
N ALA A 53 -10.59 3.26 -11.59
CA ALA A 53 -10.38 3.94 -10.31
C ALA A 53 -10.65 3.02 -9.11
N ASN A 54 -9.86 3.18 -8.07
CA ASN A 54 -10.01 2.44 -6.82
C ASN A 54 -9.89 0.92 -6.95
N THR A 55 -9.04 0.47 -7.89
CA THR A 55 -8.74 -0.95 -8.09
C THR A 55 -7.25 -1.24 -7.95
N SER A 56 -6.93 -2.51 -7.86
CA SER A 56 -5.56 -3.02 -7.88
C SER A 56 -5.42 -4.18 -8.85
N SER A 57 -4.20 -4.42 -9.32
CA SER A 57 -3.81 -5.65 -9.99
C SER A 57 -2.63 -6.29 -9.26
N SER A 58 -2.55 -7.61 -9.27
CA SER A 58 -1.52 -8.33 -8.55
C SER A 58 -0.93 -9.44 -9.40
N SER A 59 0.39 -9.63 -9.31
CA SER A 59 1.10 -10.82 -9.75
C SER A 59 1.55 -11.63 -8.52
N SER A 60 2.31 -12.69 -8.74
CA SER A 60 2.87 -13.49 -7.64
C SER A 60 3.80 -12.68 -6.72
N LYS A 61 4.50 -11.67 -7.26
CA LYS A 61 5.55 -10.91 -6.55
C LYS A 61 5.16 -9.47 -6.20
N LEU A 62 4.24 -8.88 -6.94
CA LEU A 62 3.94 -7.45 -6.88
C LEU A 62 2.44 -7.19 -6.85
N THR A 63 2.06 -6.09 -6.24
CA THR A 63 0.70 -5.53 -6.31
C THR A 63 0.79 -4.08 -6.76
N SER A 64 0.03 -3.70 -7.78
CA SER A 64 -0.12 -2.32 -8.24
C SER A 64 -1.46 -1.77 -7.79
N ILE A 65 -1.44 -0.65 -7.09
CA ILE A 65 -2.60 0.06 -6.53
C ILE A 65 -2.81 1.33 -7.35
N TRP A 66 -4.00 1.53 -7.88
CA TRP A 66 -4.40 2.76 -8.54
C TRP A 66 -4.52 3.91 -7.52
N LEU A 67 -3.84 5.02 -7.75
CA LEU A 67 -3.92 6.22 -6.91
C LEU A 67 -4.60 7.38 -7.64
N SER A 68 -4.32 7.54 -8.92
CA SER A 68 -4.95 8.54 -9.78
C SER A 68 -4.88 8.09 -11.25
N PRO A 69 -5.51 8.78 -12.20
CA PRO A 69 -5.47 8.41 -13.63
C PRO A 69 -4.06 8.30 -14.23
N ASP A 70 -3.07 8.86 -13.57
CA ASP A 70 -1.66 8.87 -14.01
C ASP A 70 -0.68 8.44 -12.91
N GLU A 71 -1.17 7.81 -11.83
CA GLU A 71 -0.34 7.48 -10.67
C GLU A 71 -0.72 6.13 -10.05
N TRP A 72 0.30 5.33 -9.79
CA TRP A 72 0.17 4.01 -9.16
C TRP A 72 1.22 3.81 -8.08
N MET A 73 0.85 3.12 -7.02
CA MET A 73 1.79 2.58 -6.06
C MET A 73 2.00 1.10 -6.32
N VAL A 74 3.24 0.71 -6.59
CA VAL A 74 3.65 -0.70 -6.73
C VAL A 74 4.29 -1.16 -5.44
N VAL A 75 3.77 -2.25 -4.89
CA VAL A 75 4.18 -2.81 -3.61
C VAL A 75 4.66 -4.23 -3.83
N SER A 76 5.80 -4.61 -3.23
CA SER A 76 6.20 -6.02 -3.23
C SER A 76 5.35 -6.85 -2.27
N ASN A 77 5.05 -8.09 -2.66
CA ASN A 77 4.27 -9.01 -1.81
C ASN A 77 5.15 -9.59 -0.68
N ASP A 78 6.46 -9.65 -0.92
CA ASP A 78 7.45 -10.14 0.03
C ASP A 78 8.55 -9.09 0.28
N THR A 79 9.33 -9.31 1.34
CA THR A 79 10.50 -8.49 1.63
C THR A 79 11.58 -8.66 0.57
N ILE A 80 11.93 -7.58 -0.13
CA ILE A 80 12.99 -7.54 -1.12
C ILE A 80 14.17 -6.75 -0.55
N LYS A 81 15.38 -7.31 -0.62
CA LYS A 81 16.59 -6.60 -0.22
C LYS A 81 16.99 -5.58 -1.28
N LYS A 82 17.52 -4.45 -0.83
CA LYS A 82 18.17 -3.47 -1.72
C LYS A 82 19.58 -3.96 -2.04
N ASP A 83 19.91 -4.02 -3.33
CA ASP A 83 21.30 -4.10 -3.77
C ASP A 83 21.91 -2.70 -3.72
N THR A 84 22.96 -2.52 -2.91
CA THR A 84 23.52 -1.21 -2.63
C THR A 84 22.52 -0.27 -1.95
N ASN A 85 22.00 0.75 -2.67
CA ASN A 85 21.03 1.75 -2.16
C ASN A 85 19.70 1.74 -2.91
N LYS A 86 19.53 0.86 -3.90
CA LYS A 86 18.33 0.79 -4.75
C LYS A 86 17.80 -0.64 -4.86
N TYR A 87 16.52 -0.75 -5.19
CA TYR A 87 15.95 -2.02 -5.61
C TYR A 87 16.27 -2.24 -7.10
N GLU A 88 16.57 -3.47 -7.49
CA GLU A 88 16.79 -3.83 -8.90
C GLU A 88 15.60 -3.40 -9.80
N LEU A 89 14.39 -3.64 -9.36
CA LEU A 89 13.19 -3.20 -10.08
C LEU A 89 13.12 -1.68 -10.23
N GLU A 90 13.43 -0.93 -9.17
CA GLU A 90 13.49 0.53 -9.20
C GLU A 90 14.49 1.02 -10.25
N GLU A 91 15.69 0.46 -10.28
CA GLU A 91 16.73 0.85 -11.22
C GLU A 91 16.34 0.53 -12.68
N ASN A 92 15.78 -0.65 -12.92
CA ASN A 92 15.30 -1.06 -14.24
C ASN A 92 14.18 -0.13 -14.75
N LEU A 93 13.21 0.18 -13.90
CA LEU A 93 12.13 1.11 -14.21
C LEU A 93 12.65 2.55 -14.38
N TYR A 94 13.57 3.01 -13.53
CA TYR A 94 14.17 4.33 -13.67
C TYR A 94 14.88 4.51 -15.02
N ASN A 95 15.65 3.51 -15.44
CA ASN A 95 16.37 3.54 -16.71
C ASN A 95 15.43 3.54 -17.93
N SER A 96 14.32 2.80 -17.85
CA SER A 96 13.39 2.65 -18.99
C SER A 96 12.25 3.67 -19.01
N ILE A 97 11.93 4.31 -17.88
CA ILE A 97 10.82 5.27 -17.75
C ILE A 97 11.33 6.70 -17.51
N SER A 98 12.09 6.91 -16.44
CA SER A 98 12.47 8.27 -16.06
C SER A 98 13.55 8.85 -16.98
N LYS A 99 14.58 8.09 -17.33
CA LYS A 99 15.63 8.54 -18.26
C LYS A 99 15.12 8.76 -19.69
N THR A 100 14.04 8.09 -20.09
CA THR A 100 13.44 8.20 -21.42
C THR A 100 12.32 9.24 -21.49
N ASN A 101 12.06 9.99 -20.42
CA ASN A 101 10.98 10.99 -20.31
C ASN A 101 9.57 10.39 -20.59
N LEU A 102 9.36 9.13 -20.30
CA LEU A 102 8.03 8.50 -20.38
C LEU A 102 7.19 8.76 -19.13
N GLY A 103 7.84 9.00 -17.99
CA GLY A 103 7.19 9.20 -16.71
C GLY A 103 8.19 9.37 -15.57
N ALA A 104 7.74 9.12 -14.35
CA ALA A 104 8.56 9.17 -13.15
C ALA A 104 8.45 7.87 -12.35
N VAL A 105 9.56 7.50 -11.70
CA VAL A 105 9.67 6.38 -10.78
C VAL A 105 10.33 6.90 -9.51
N VAL A 106 9.67 6.73 -8.37
CA VAL A 106 10.15 7.23 -7.07
C VAL A 106 10.04 6.13 -6.02
N ASP A 107 11.12 5.84 -5.31
CA ASP A 107 11.10 4.98 -4.13
C ASP A 107 10.40 5.72 -2.97
N VAL A 108 9.26 5.17 -2.52
CA VAL A 108 8.46 5.69 -1.40
C VAL A 108 8.40 4.67 -0.25
N THR A 109 9.32 3.72 -0.23
CA THR A 109 9.38 2.64 0.78
C THR A 109 9.40 3.20 2.20
N ASP A 110 10.23 4.21 2.43
CA ASP A 110 10.38 4.82 3.76
C ASP A 110 9.36 5.96 4.02
N GLN A 111 8.59 6.36 3.01
CA GLN A 111 7.53 7.37 3.15
C GLN A 111 6.28 6.77 3.80
N PHE A 112 5.98 5.51 3.51
CA PHE A 112 4.77 4.84 3.99
C PHE A 112 5.12 3.65 4.88
N THR A 113 4.45 3.58 6.03
CA THR A 113 4.33 2.36 6.82
C THR A 113 3.15 1.55 6.29
N MET A 114 3.33 0.24 6.16
CA MET A 114 2.26 -0.68 5.77
C MET A 114 1.85 -1.50 6.99
N LEU A 115 0.57 -1.43 7.34
CA LEU A 115 -0.06 -2.27 8.33
C LEU A 115 -0.90 -3.34 7.64
N GLU A 116 -0.80 -4.57 8.09
CA GLU A 116 -1.71 -5.64 7.72
C GLU A 116 -2.70 -5.85 8.87
N LEU A 117 -3.98 -5.79 8.54
CA LEU A 117 -5.08 -6.02 9.47
C LEU A 117 -5.81 -7.30 9.03
N GLU A 118 -6.02 -8.20 10.00
CA GLU A 118 -6.74 -9.46 9.79
C GLU A 118 -7.81 -9.61 10.87
N GLY A 119 -9.04 -9.99 10.48
CA GLY A 119 -10.12 -10.27 11.42
C GLY A 119 -11.50 -9.82 10.95
N SER A 120 -12.55 -10.32 11.62
CA SER A 120 -13.95 -10.10 11.25
C SER A 120 -14.44 -8.67 11.51
N LYS A 121 -13.80 -7.95 12.45
CA LYS A 121 -14.23 -6.60 12.88
C LYS A 121 -13.45 -5.44 12.27
N ILE A 122 -12.61 -5.71 11.25
CA ILE A 122 -11.79 -4.66 10.60
C ILE A 122 -12.66 -3.51 10.07
N TYR A 123 -13.75 -3.82 9.39
CA TYR A 123 -14.59 -2.79 8.76
C TYR A 123 -15.47 -2.05 9.78
N GLU A 124 -15.80 -2.66 10.91
CA GLU A 124 -16.42 -2.00 12.05
C GLU A 124 -15.45 -0.97 12.67
N LEU A 125 -14.19 -1.39 12.87
CA LEU A 125 -13.11 -0.50 13.30
C LEU A 125 -12.95 0.70 12.35
N PHE A 126 -12.84 0.44 11.04
CA PHE A 126 -12.68 1.51 10.06
C PHE A 126 -13.86 2.48 10.03
N SER A 127 -15.09 1.96 10.13
CA SER A 127 -16.30 2.78 10.12
C SER A 127 -16.41 3.69 11.35
N SER A 128 -15.73 3.38 12.45
CA SER A 128 -15.69 4.23 13.64
C SER A 128 -14.86 5.50 13.48
N GLY A 129 -13.94 5.53 12.50
CA GLY A 129 -13.02 6.67 12.31
C GLY A 129 -12.89 7.18 10.88
N SER A 130 -13.68 6.67 9.93
CA SER A 130 -13.62 7.04 8.51
C SER A 130 -15.00 7.48 8.00
N PRO A 131 -15.06 8.53 7.15
CA PRO A 131 -16.29 8.92 6.47
C PRO A 131 -16.65 7.99 5.30
N PHE A 132 -15.77 7.05 4.92
CA PHE A 132 -15.95 6.17 3.79
C PHE A 132 -16.93 5.03 4.09
N ASN A 133 -17.81 4.72 3.13
CA ASN A 133 -18.72 3.58 3.25
C ASN A 133 -18.05 2.29 2.77
N PHE A 134 -17.75 1.38 3.70
CA PHE A 134 -17.07 0.12 3.42
C PHE A 134 -17.99 -1.03 2.97
N ASN A 135 -19.30 -0.84 2.83
CA ASN A 135 -20.24 -1.93 2.54
C ASN A 135 -19.95 -2.66 1.23
N GLU A 136 -19.74 -1.92 0.14
CA GLU A 136 -19.38 -2.52 -1.14
C GLU A 136 -17.89 -2.87 -1.22
N PHE A 137 -17.05 -2.07 -0.56
CA PHE A 137 -15.61 -2.25 -0.53
C PHE A 137 -15.20 -3.61 0.06
N LYS A 138 -15.82 -4.03 1.17
CA LYS A 138 -15.49 -5.29 1.86
C LYS A 138 -15.79 -6.54 1.02
N GLU A 139 -16.78 -6.48 0.13
CA GLU A 139 -17.18 -7.60 -0.71
C GLU A 139 -16.27 -7.78 -1.95
N LYS A 140 -15.53 -6.76 -2.33
CA LYS A 140 -14.79 -6.73 -3.58
C LYS A 140 -13.28 -6.81 -3.34
N LYS A 141 -12.71 -8.02 -3.41
CA LYS A 141 -11.26 -8.24 -3.36
C LYS A 141 -10.54 -7.42 -4.44
N GLY A 142 -9.43 -6.78 -4.07
CA GLY A 142 -8.64 -5.91 -4.94
C GLY A 142 -9.14 -4.47 -4.98
N SER A 143 -10.25 -4.13 -4.31
CA SER A 143 -10.66 -2.74 -4.15
C SER A 143 -9.65 -1.95 -3.34
N THR A 144 -9.48 -0.69 -3.72
CA THR A 144 -8.64 0.26 -3.00
C THR A 144 -9.44 1.52 -2.68
N THR A 145 -9.04 2.26 -1.67
CA THR A 145 -9.59 3.58 -1.39
C THR A 145 -8.55 4.47 -0.74
N GLN A 146 -8.61 5.75 -1.06
CA GLN A 146 -7.88 6.81 -0.35
C GLN A 146 -8.90 7.57 0.47
N THR A 147 -8.74 7.58 1.78
CA THR A 147 -9.70 8.16 2.71
C THR A 147 -9.01 8.64 3.98
N LEU A 148 -9.78 9.19 4.90
CA LEU A 148 -9.32 9.51 6.24
C LEU A 148 -9.64 8.37 7.19
N LEU A 149 -8.72 8.11 8.12
CA LEU A 149 -8.94 7.27 9.30
C LEU A 149 -8.40 8.04 10.52
N SER A 150 -9.29 8.41 11.46
CA SER A 150 -8.94 9.31 12.57
C SER A 150 -8.29 10.63 12.11
N ASN A 151 -8.83 11.25 11.05
CA ASN A 151 -8.31 12.47 10.42
C ASN A 151 -6.91 12.35 9.79
N ILE A 152 -6.42 11.14 9.58
CA ILE A 152 -5.13 10.86 8.93
C ILE A 152 -5.40 10.26 7.55
N ASP A 153 -4.71 10.79 6.51
CA ASP A 153 -4.77 10.23 5.16
C ASP A 153 -4.21 8.82 5.12
N VAL A 154 -5.00 7.90 4.59
CA VAL A 154 -4.64 6.50 4.42
C VAL A 154 -5.00 5.99 3.04
N ILE A 155 -4.25 4.98 2.58
CA ILE A 155 -4.62 4.14 1.45
C ILE A 155 -4.99 2.78 2.01
N ILE A 156 -6.16 2.27 1.65
CA ILE A 156 -6.67 0.97 2.11
C ILE A 156 -6.80 0.05 0.89
N HIS A 157 -6.25 -1.15 0.98
CA HIS A 157 -6.31 -2.17 -0.05
C HIS A 157 -6.94 -3.44 0.51
N ASN A 158 -8.08 -3.85 -0.04
CA ASN A 158 -8.77 -5.08 0.31
C ASN A 158 -8.08 -6.29 -0.36
N LYS A 159 -7.37 -7.10 0.42
CA LYS A 159 -6.69 -8.32 -0.06
C LYS A 159 -7.63 -9.53 -0.14
N GLY A 160 -8.78 -9.45 0.46
CA GLY A 160 -9.76 -10.53 0.49
C GLY A 160 -10.58 -10.52 1.77
N GLN A 161 -11.29 -11.60 2.00
CA GLN A 161 -12.16 -11.73 3.17
C GLN A 161 -11.35 -11.52 4.46
N ASN A 162 -11.72 -10.49 5.22
CA ASN A 162 -11.12 -10.17 6.52
C ASN A 162 -9.60 -9.91 6.49
N LEU A 163 -9.03 -9.50 5.36
CA LEU A 163 -7.62 -9.18 5.24
C LEU A 163 -7.43 -7.89 4.45
N VAL A 164 -6.77 -6.90 5.06
CA VAL A 164 -6.59 -5.56 4.50
C VAL A 164 -5.17 -5.07 4.71
N ASN A 165 -4.59 -4.45 3.70
CA ASN A 165 -3.39 -3.63 3.85
C ASN A 165 -3.78 -2.16 3.99
N LEU A 166 -3.24 -1.50 4.99
CA LEU A 166 -3.38 -0.08 5.27
C LEU A 166 -2.03 0.60 5.13
N PHE A 167 -1.96 1.63 4.29
CA PHE A 167 -0.76 2.44 4.11
C PHE A 167 -0.99 3.81 4.73
N VAL A 168 -0.08 4.21 5.59
CA VAL A 168 -0.10 5.51 6.27
C VAL A 168 1.29 6.16 6.14
N ARG A 169 1.35 7.49 6.08
CA ARG A 169 2.63 8.20 6.12
C ARG A 169 3.39 7.83 7.39
N ARG A 170 4.66 7.52 7.25
CA ARG A 170 5.52 7.07 8.37
C ARG A 170 5.44 7.99 9.59
N SER A 171 5.37 9.33 9.38
CA SER A 171 5.27 10.31 10.46
C SER A 171 3.99 10.23 11.29
N PHE A 172 2.92 9.62 10.76
CA PHE A 172 1.63 9.46 11.44
C PHE A 172 1.37 8.02 11.91
N SER A 173 2.28 7.09 11.60
CA SER A 173 2.03 5.66 11.81
C SER A 173 1.87 5.28 13.29
N GLU A 174 2.68 5.84 14.19
CA GLU A 174 2.59 5.60 15.62
C GLU A 174 1.27 6.12 16.20
N HIS A 175 0.89 7.35 15.81
CA HIS A 175 -0.37 7.95 16.24
C HIS A 175 -1.58 7.13 15.76
N LEU A 176 -1.59 6.77 14.46
CA LEU A 176 -2.67 5.96 13.91
C LEU A 176 -2.74 4.58 14.55
N PHE A 177 -1.60 3.93 14.79
CA PHE A 177 -1.53 2.63 15.45
C PHE A 177 -2.08 2.70 16.88
N SER A 178 -1.76 3.76 17.63
CA SER A 178 -2.30 4.00 18.99
C SER A 178 -3.81 4.16 18.95
N TRP A 179 -4.34 4.96 18.00
CA TRP A 179 -5.78 5.11 17.83
C TRP A 179 -6.48 3.80 17.47
N ILE A 180 -5.88 3.01 16.56
CA ILE A 180 -6.40 1.69 16.15
C ILE A 180 -6.45 0.75 17.37
N ASN A 181 -5.40 0.73 18.20
CA ASN A 181 -5.33 -0.09 19.39
C ASN A 181 -6.43 0.26 20.40
N ASP A 182 -6.61 1.55 20.66
CA ASP A 182 -7.65 2.04 21.58
C ASP A 182 -9.06 1.71 21.04
N SER A 183 -9.31 1.94 19.75
CA SER A 183 -10.60 1.67 19.12
C SER A 183 -10.89 0.16 19.06
N ALA A 184 -9.92 -0.67 18.72
CA ALA A 184 -10.07 -2.13 18.66
C ALA A 184 -10.33 -2.75 20.03
N SER A 185 -9.82 -2.16 21.11
CA SER A 185 -10.05 -2.63 22.48
C SER A 185 -11.51 -2.48 22.95
N ARG A 186 -12.31 -1.71 22.22
CA ARG A 186 -13.73 -1.42 22.54
C ARG A 186 -14.73 -2.20 21.68
N LEU A 187 -14.23 -2.97 20.71
CA LEU A 187 -15.04 -3.81 19.82
C LEU A 187 -15.21 -5.22 20.39
#